data_254220db236b7343d9d4ab1719411c96
#
_entry.id   254220db236b7343d9d4ab1719411c96
#
_cell.length_a   1.000
_cell.length_b   1.000
_cell.length_c   1.000
_cell.angle_alpha   90.00
_cell.angle_beta   90.00
_cell.angle_gamma   90.00
#
_symmetry.space_group_name_H-M   'P 1'
#
loop_
_entity.id
_entity.type
_entity.pdbx_description
1 polymer ?
#
loop_
_entity_poly.entity_id
_entity_poly.type
_entity_poly.pdbx_seq_one_letter_code
_entity_poly.pdbx_strand_id
1 'polypeptide(L)'
;MRISKLLFVLATIGVLAVISDSRVEAGSATTNLSVTAAVGANCTISTAPVAFGAYDPIVANATTNDDATGSVIVACTKGSTVTIGLGLGGNASGSQMRMKDATTDYLNYALYQDLGRATVWGNSGAGLLSPVAAPDKTPRTFTVYGRIPFGQDVPAGSYTDTVVATVNF
;
A
#
# COMPACT_ATOMS: atom_id res chain seq x y z
N MET A 1 -21.92 123.34 14.63
CA MET A 1 -22.92 122.93 15.62
C MET A 1 -23.47 121.52 15.26
N ARG A 2 -23.43 120.59 16.15
CA ARG A 2 -23.84 119.20 16.15
C ARG A 2 -22.76 118.21 15.63
N ILE A 3 -22.12 117.62 16.57
CA ILE A 3 -21.20 116.52 16.54
C ILE A 3 -22.02 115.25 16.39
N SER A 4 -21.69 114.44 15.39
CA SER A 4 -22.18 113.09 15.25
C SER A 4 -21.06 112.08 15.48
N LYS A 5 -21.23 111.30 16.53
CA LYS A 5 -20.33 110.25 16.99
C LYS A 5 -20.45 109.02 16.05
N LEU A 6 -19.32 108.68 15.34
CA LEU A 6 -19.28 107.45 14.61
C LEU A 6 -18.72 106.35 15.47
N LEU A 7 -19.56 105.37 15.73
CA LEU A 7 -19.19 104.17 16.46
C LEU A 7 -18.51 103.14 15.51
N PHE A 8 -17.24 102.88 15.78
CA PHE A 8 -16.54 101.80 15.11
C PHE A 8 -16.86 100.47 15.84
N VAL A 9 -17.58 99.54 15.17
CA VAL A 9 -17.72 98.16 15.59
C VAL A 9 -16.62 97.34 14.95
N LEU A 10 -15.66 96.83 15.74
CA LEU A 10 -14.69 95.86 15.31
C LEU A 10 -15.38 94.50 15.29
N ALA A 11 -15.61 93.95 14.08
CA ALA A 11 -15.98 92.58 13.87
C ALA A 11 -14.74 91.73 13.86
N THR A 12 -14.49 90.90 14.90
CA THR A 12 -13.48 89.88 14.95
C THR A 12 -14.04 88.64 14.24
N ILE A 13 -13.49 88.38 13.04
CA ILE A 13 -13.80 87.10 12.34
C ILE A 13 -12.92 86.04 12.94
N GLY A 14 -13.55 85.19 13.76
CA GLY A 14 -12.95 83.93 14.26
C GLY A 14 -12.86 82.92 13.11
N VAL A 15 -11.67 82.64 12.63
CA VAL A 15 -11.41 81.52 11.71
C VAL A 15 -11.43 80.23 12.52
N LEU A 16 -12.52 79.46 12.39
CA LEU A 16 -12.63 78.11 12.95
C LEU A 16 -11.80 77.20 12.00
N ALA A 17 -10.58 76.82 12.38
CA ALA A 17 -9.80 75.80 11.70
C ALA A 17 -10.44 74.42 11.98
N VAL A 18 -11.15 73.89 11.02
CA VAL A 18 -11.63 72.50 11.05
C VAL A 18 -10.42 71.58 10.78
N ILE A 19 -9.85 71.02 11.85
CA ILE A 19 -8.83 69.96 11.72
C ILE A 19 -9.55 68.71 11.27
N SER A 20 -9.55 68.42 9.99
CA SER A 20 -9.99 67.15 9.44
C SER A 20 -8.97 66.06 9.84
N ASP A 21 -9.36 65.27 10.84
CA ASP A 21 -8.61 64.07 11.28
C ASP A 21 -8.69 63.00 10.15
N SER A 22 -7.74 63.03 9.23
CA SER A 22 -7.65 62.02 8.19
C SER A 22 -7.17 60.72 8.81
N ARG A 23 -8.10 59.89 9.25
CA ARG A 23 -7.81 58.53 9.65
C ARG A 23 -7.39 57.78 8.44
N VAL A 24 -6.10 57.42 8.38
CA VAL A 24 -5.58 56.45 7.39
C VAL A 24 -6.06 55.10 7.85
N GLU A 25 -7.13 54.61 7.25
CA GLU A 25 -7.54 53.23 7.43
C GLU A 25 -6.49 52.34 6.72
N ALA A 26 -5.90 51.41 7.47
CA ALA A 26 -5.05 50.40 6.91
C ALA A 26 -5.90 49.47 6.05
N GLY A 27 -5.83 49.64 4.74
CA GLY A 27 -6.50 48.74 3.81
C GLY A 27 -5.78 47.38 3.77
N SER A 28 -6.53 46.27 3.77
CA SER A 28 -6.01 44.94 3.48
C SER A 28 -6.50 44.49 2.11
N ALA A 29 -5.62 43.90 1.33
CA ALA A 29 -5.95 43.23 0.07
C ALA A 29 -5.71 41.73 0.23
N THR A 30 -6.68 40.90 -0.17
CA THR A 30 -6.60 39.43 -0.12
C THR A 30 -6.89 38.85 -1.48
N THR A 31 -6.22 37.75 -1.78
CA THR A 31 -6.51 36.95 -2.97
C THR A 31 -6.40 35.47 -2.61
N ASN A 32 -7.03 34.60 -3.39
CA ASN A 32 -6.96 33.16 -3.18
C ASN A 32 -5.72 32.59 -3.86
N LEU A 33 -4.91 31.85 -3.09
CA LEU A 33 -3.84 31.00 -3.60
C LEU A 33 -4.38 29.58 -3.76
N SER A 34 -4.40 29.06 -4.98
CA SER A 34 -4.74 27.66 -5.24
C SER A 34 -3.56 26.77 -4.88
N VAL A 35 -3.80 25.77 -4.03
CA VAL A 35 -2.81 24.74 -3.68
C VAL A 35 -3.39 23.38 -4.05
N THR A 36 -2.70 22.63 -4.91
CA THR A 36 -3.16 21.33 -5.41
C THR A 36 -2.07 20.28 -5.22
N ALA A 37 -2.50 19.02 -4.98
CA ALA A 37 -1.63 17.85 -4.97
C ALA A 37 -2.41 16.67 -5.54
N ALA A 38 -1.69 15.70 -6.12
CA ALA A 38 -2.24 14.42 -6.56
C ALA A 38 -1.50 13.29 -5.84
N VAL A 39 -2.25 12.28 -5.37
CA VAL A 39 -1.70 11.06 -4.76
C VAL A 39 -2.09 9.89 -5.64
N GLY A 40 -1.11 9.26 -6.27
CA GLY A 40 -1.29 8.04 -7.07
C GLY A 40 -1.32 6.78 -6.19
N ALA A 41 -1.93 5.71 -6.73
CA ALA A 41 -1.79 4.38 -6.14
C ALA A 41 -0.32 3.93 -6.26
N ASN A 42 0.20 3.31 -5.21
CA ASN A 42 1.52 2.70 -5.18
C ASN A 42 1.54 1.57 -4.15
N CYS A 43 2.27 0.49 -4.46
CA CYS A 43 2.42 -0.66 -3.58
C CYS A 43 3.86 -1.15 -3.52
N THR A 44 4.24 -1.68 -2.38
CA THR A 44 5.47 -2.46 -2.18
C THR A 44 5.13 -3.89 -1.81
N ILE A 45 5.97 -4.85 -2.18
CA ILE A 45 5.81 -6.26 -1.89
C ILE A 45 7.12 -6.85 -1.36
N SER A 46 7.01 -7.73 -0.38
CA SER A 46 8.11 -8.58 0.09
C SER A 46 7.56 -9.95 0.50
N THR A 47 8.42 -10.94 0.67
CA THR A 47 8.01 -12.32 0.99
C THR A 47 8.87 -12.89 2.10
N ALA A 48 8.29 -13.82 2.87
CA ALA A 48 9.04 -14.76 3.69
C ALA A 48 8.87 -16.19 3.11
N PRO A 49 9.94 -17.02 3.14
CA PRO A 49 9.95 -18.32 2.48
C PRO A 49 8.93 -19.30 3.07
N VAL A 50 8.45 -20.21 2.23
CA VAL A 50 7.80 -21.45 2.67
C VAL A 50 8.89 -22.49 2.80
N ALA A 51 9.24 -22.89 4.04
CA ALA A 51 10.27 -23.86 4.32
C ALA A 51 9.64 -25.13 4.88
N PHE A 52 9.61 -26.21 4.08
CA PHE A 52 8.98 -27.47 4.45
C PHE A 52 9.80 -28.32 5.42
N GLY A 53 11.10 -28.11 5.52
CA GLY A 53 11.95 -28.95 6.36
C GLY A 53 12.33 -30.27 5.67
N ALA A 54 12.41 -31.34 6.45
CA ALA A 54 12.81 -32.65 5.95
C ALA A 54 11.58 -33.47 5.51
N TYR A 55 11.50 -33.78 4.23
CA TYR A 55 10.49 -34.69 3.71
C TYR A 55 11.02 -36.14 3.79
N ASP A 56 10.30 -37.02 4.53
CA ASP A 56 10.64 -38.43 4.70
C ASP A 56 9.59 -39.32 4.03
N PRO A 57 9.83 -39.83 2.82
CA PRO A 57 8.88 -40.64 2.08
C PRO A 57 8.64 -42.05 2.68
N ILE A 58 9.53 -42.49 3.58
CA ILE A 58 9.50 -43.85 4.11
C ILE A 58 8.64 -43.96 5.40
N VAL A 59 8.69 -42.94 6.27
CA VAL A 59 8.03 -42.95 7.56
C VAL A 59 7.06 -41.76 7.70
N ALA A 60 7.57 -40.56 7.87
CA ALA A 60 6.73 -39.39 8.24
C ALA A 60 5.77 -38.99 7.11
N ASN A 61 6.23 -39.00 5.87
CA ASN A 61 5.45 -38.57 4.72
C ASN A 61 5.03 -39.75 3.81
N ALA A 62 5.10 -40.99 4.29
CA ALA A 62 4.58 -42.14 3.56
C ALA A 62 3.07 -42.02 3.29
N THR A 63 2.31 -41.45 4.25
CA THR A 63 0.84 -41.31 4.19
C THR A 63 0.35 -39.95 4.67
N THR A 64 1.24 -39.05 5.09
CA THR A 64 0.92 -37.73 5.62
C THR A 64 1.61 -36.63 4.84
N ASN A 65 0.84 -35.63 4.40
CA ASN A 65 1.42 -34.47 3.70
C ASN A 65 2.40 -33.72 4.62
N ASP A 66 3.40 -33.11 4.01
CA ASP A 66 4.25 -32.14 4.68
C ASP A 66 3.71 -30.72 4.41
N ASP A 67 3.36 -30.04 5.48
CA ASP A 67 2.72 -28.74 5.45
C ASP A 67 3.63 -27.67 6.06
N ALA A 68 3.79 -26.55 5.35
CA ALA A 68 4.55 -25.40 5.82
C ALA A 68 3.84 -24.09 5.52
N THR A 69 4.33 -23.01 6.08
CA THR A 69 3.81 -21.67 5.82
C THR A 69 4.92 -20.69 5.49
N GLY A 70 4.61 -19.73 4.64
CA GLY A 70 5.38 -18.53 4.39
C GLY A 70 4.47 -17.32 4.37
N SER A 71 4.91 -16.22 3.78
CA SER A 71 4.06 -15.04 3.69
C SER A 71 4.39 -14.15 2.50
N VAL A 72 3.37 -13.42 2.04
CA VAL A 72 3.50 -12.24 1.19
C VAL A 72 3.09 -11.02 2.01
N ILE A 73 3.92 -9.99 2.01
CA ILE A 73 3.71 -8.75 2.77
C ILE A 73 3.57 -7.62 1.76
N VAL A 74 2.45 -6.89 1.83
CA VAL A 74 2.13 -5.81 0.88
C VAL A 74 1.76 -4.55 1.65
N ALA A 75 2.37 -3.41 1.27
CA ALA A 75 2.00 -2.09 1.76
C ALA A 75 1.60 -1.20 0.58
N CYS A 76 0.41 -0.60 0.63
CA CYS A 76 -0.13 0.20 -0.46
C CYS A 76 -0.64 1.56 0.01
N THR A 77 -0.76 2.50 -0.92
CA THR A 77 -1.48 3.76 -0.69
C THR A 77 -2.90 3.45 -0.21
N LYS A 78 -3.37 4.17 0.80
CA LYS A 78 -4.72 4.04 1.35
C LYS A 78 -5.78 4.08 0.24
N GLY A 79 -6.73 3.14 0.30
CA GLY A 79 -7.83 3.02 -0.66
C GLY A 79 -7.48 2.23 -1.93
N SER A 80 -6.21 1.84 -2.13
CA SER A 80 -5.84 1.01 -3.28
C SER A 80 -6.46 -0.38 -3.19
N THR A 81 -7.12 -0.79 -4.27
CA THR A 81 -7.57 -2.18 -4.49
C THR A 81 -6.46 -2.93 -5.18
N VAL A 82 -6.14 -4.13 -4.70
CA VAL A 82 -5.02 -4.91 -5.23
C VAL A 82 -5.42 -6.36 -5.46
N THR A 83 -4.70 -7.01 -6.36
CA THR A 83 -4.70 -8.47 -6.46
C THR A 83 -3.28 -8.98 -6.28
N ILE A 84 -3.13 -10.11 -5.59
CA ILE A 84 -1.84 -10.72 -5.31
C ILE A 84 -1.82 -12.10 -5.94
N GLY A 85 -0.84 -12.34 -6.80
CA GLY A 85 -0.64 -13.59 -7.50
C GLY A 85 0.68 -14.26 -7.15
N LEU A 86 0.69 -15.60 -7.18
CA LEU A 86 1.89 -16.41 -7.11
C LEU A 86 2.06 -17.19 -8.40
N GLY A 87 3.25 -17.08 -9.03
CA GLY A 87 3.60 -17.86 -10.20
C GLY A 87 3.75 -19.36 -9.88
N LEU A 88 3.87 -20.17 -10.90
CA LEU A 88 4.01 -21.63 -10.76
C LEU A 88 5.42 -22.10 -10.33
N GLY A 89 6.37 -21.15 -10.22
CA GLY A 89 7.75 -21.45 -9.94
C GLY A 89 8.59 -21.71 -11.19
N GLY A 90 9.91 -21.70 -11.02
CA GLY A 90 10.87 -21.88 -12.11
C GLY A 90 10.97 -23.31 -12.65
N ASN A 91 10.50 -24.30 -11.87
CA ASN A 91 10.61 -25.72 -12.20
C ASN A 91 9.25 -26.37 -12.50
N ALA A 92 8.20 -25.58 -12.75
CA ALA A 92 6.85 -26.10 -12.98
C ALA A 92 6.78 -26.99 -14.23
N SER A 93 5.82 -27.93 -14.23
CA SER A 93 5.45 -28.73 -15.39
C SER A 93 3.95 -28.59 -15.63
N GLY A 94 3.57 -27.89 -16.69
CA GLY A 94 2.19 -27.49 -16.88
C GLY A 94 1.71 -26.64 -15.70
N SER A 95 0.66 -27.06 -15.01
CA SER A 95 0.14 -26.41 -13.80
C SER A 95 0.74 -26.95 -12.49
N GLN A 96 1.58 -27.99 -12.54
CA GLN A 96 2.16 -28.59 -11.34
C GLN A 96 3.41 -27.82 -10.90
N MET A 97 3.38 -27.29 -9.68
CA MET A 97 4.56 -26.69 -9.04
C MET A 97 5.50 -27.79 -8.55
N ARG A 98 6.81 -27.58 -8.79
CA ARG A 98 7.85 -28.56 -8.41
C ARG A 98 9.10 -27.84 -7.92
N MET A 99 9.66 -28.34 -6.83
CA MET A 99 11.05 -28.08 -6.48
C MET A 99 11.96 -29.01 -7.25
N LYS A 100 13.17 -28.58 -7.55
CA LYS A 100 14.18 -29.36 -8.25
C LYS A 100 15.41 -29.51 -7.37
N ASP A 101 16.05 -30.68 -7.44
CA ASP A 101 17.36 -30.93 -6.84
C ASP A 101 18.51 -30.42 -7.75
N ALA A 102 19.75 -30.72 -7.37
CA ALA A 102 20.93 -30.36 -8.16
C ALA A 102 21.06 -31.16 -9.45
N THR A 103 20.29 -32.24 -9.61
CA THR A 103 20.34 -33.15 -10.77
C THR A 103 19.13 -32.98 -11.68
N THR A 104 18.22 -33.93 -11.72
CA THR A 104 17.05 -33.93 -12.59
C THR A 104 15.77 -34.33 -11.86
N ASP A 105 15.84 -34.53 -10.55
CA ASP A 105 14.69 -35.01 -9.77
C ASP A 105 13.83 -33.87 -9.27
N TYR A 106 12.54 -34.15 -9.13
CA TYR A 106 11.55 -33.16 -8.81
C TYR A 106 10.65 -33.62 -7.67
N LEU A 107 10.41 -32.73 -6.71
CA LEU A 107 9.46 -32.89 -5.61
C LEU A 107 8.28 -31.95 -5.84
N ASN A 108 7.08 -32.52 -6.02
CA ASN A 108 5.89 -31.75 -6.28
C ASN A 108 5.41 -31.03 -5.02
N TYR A 109 4.89 -29.83 -5.18
CA TYR A 109 4.25 -29.09 -4.11
C TYR A 109 3.11 -28.22 -4.64
N ALA A 110 2.36 -27.59 -3.73
CA ALA A 110 1.36 -26.58 -4.06
C ALA A 110 1.32 -25.48 -3.00
N LEU A 111 0.87 -24.30 -3.40
CA LEU A 111 0.67 -23.15 -2.52
C LEU A 111 -0.81 -22.76 -2.52
N TYR A 112 -1.33 -22.40 -1.34
CA TYR A 112 -2.74 -22.12 -1.13
C TYR A 112 -2.95 -20.81 -0.40
N GLN A 113 -4.15 -20.24 -0.56
CA GLN A 113 -4.59 -19.00 0.09
C GLN A 113 -5.13 -19.22 1.50
N ASP A 114 -5.53 -20.45 1.84
CA ASP A 114 -6.26 -20.77 3.06
C ASP A 114 -5.64 -21.95 3.82
N LEU A 115 -5.87 -21.97 5.13
CA LEU A 115 -5.38 -23.00 6.04
C LEU A 115 -5.89 -24.41 5.67
N GLY A 116 -7.10 -24.50 5.12
CA GLY A 116 -7.69 -25.78 4.66
C GLY A 116 -7.06 -26.29 3.38
N ARG A 117 -6.26 -25.46 2.69
CA ARG A 117 -5.63 -25.79 1.41
C ARG A 117 -6.63 -26.19 0.33
N ALA A 118 -7.76 -25.49 0.32
CA ALA A 118 -8.82 -25.69 -0.66
C ALA A 118 -8.63 -24.82 -1.91
N THR A 119 -8.10 -23.61 -1.74
CA THR A 119 -7.93 -22.63 -2.84
C THR A 119 -6.47 -22.50 -3.20
N VAL A 120 -6.08 -23.01 -4.37
CA VAL A 120 -4.71 -22.85 -4.88
C VAL A 120 -4.44 -21.36 -5.13
N TRP A 121 -3.29 -20.88 -4.65
CA TRP A 121 -2.85 -19.52 -4.89
C TRP A 121 -2.07 -19.45 -6.22
N GLY A 122 -2.72 -18.96 -7.24
CA GLY A 122 -2.15 -18.80 -8.58
C GLY A 122 -1.93 -17.33 -8.94
N ASN A 123 -1.64 -17.08 -10.21
CA ASN A 123 -1.36 -15.75 -10.74
C ASN A 123 -2.44 -15.24 -11.72
N SER A 124 -3.57 -15.93 -11.83
CA SER A 124 -4.66 -15.55 -12.75
C SER A 124 -6.02 -16.03 -12.26
N GLY A 125 -7.07 -15.38 -12.72
CA GLY A 125 -8.46 -15.76 -12.47
C GLY A 125 -8.78 -15.94 -10.98
N ALA A 126 -9.47 -17.01 -10.64
CA ALA A 126 -9.85 -17.34 -9.26
C ALA A 126 -8.66 -17.70 -8.35
N GLY A 127 -7.48 -17.94 -8.91
CA GLY A 127 -6.26 -18.17 -8.14
C GLY A 127 -5.65 -16.90 -7.57
N LEU A 128 -6.06 -15.71 -8.01
CA LEU A 128 -5.58 -14.46 -7.43
C LEU A 128 -6.21 -14.21 -6.06
N LEU A 129 -5.40 -13.85 -5.08
CA LEU A 129 -5.91 -13.33 -3.81
C LEU A 129 -6.35 -11.87 -4.00
N SER A 130 -7.61 -11.57 -3.68
CA SER A 130 -8.20 -10.23 -3.79
C SER A 130 -8.62 -9.72 -2.41
N PRO A 131 -7.71 -9.15 -1.63
CA PRO A 131 -8.03 -8.63 -0.32
C PRO A 131 -8.85 -7.34 -0.41
N VAL A 132 -9.50 -6.97 0.69
CA VAL A 132 -10.14 -5.64 0.80
C VAL A 132 -9.15 -4.52 0.51
N ALA A 133 -9.65 -3.38 0.01
CA ALA A 133 -8.84 -2.21 -0.26
C ALA A 133 -7.97 -1.83 0.95
N ALA A 134 -6.78 -1.28 0.69
CA ALA A 134 -5.83 -0.92 1.73
C ALA A 134 -6.46 0.11 2.71
N PRO A 135 -6.66 -0.22 4.00
CA PRO A 135 -7.25 0.70 4.98
C PRO A 135 -6.32 1.88 5.29
N ASP A 136 -5.03 1.65 5.18
CA ASP A 136 -3.95 2.61 5.37
C ASP A 136 -2.67 2.10 4.70
N LYS A 137 -1.54 2.77 4.92
CA LYS A 137 -0.22 2.41 4.38
C LYS A 137 0.52 1.31 5.14
N THR A 138 -0.06 0.78 6.22
CA THR A 138 0.59 -0.23 7.07
C THR A 138 0.76 -1.53 6.29
N PRO A 139 1.93 -2.20 6.36
CA PRO A 139 2.13 -3.49 5.74
C PRO A 139 1.12 -4.53 6.23
N ARG A 140 0.51 -5.25 5.30
CA ARG A 140 -0.42 -6.36 5.55
C ARG A 140 0.24 -7.66 5.16
N THR A 141 0.16 -8.64 6.05
CA THR A 141 0.73 -9.98 5.84
C THR A 141 -0.35 -10.95 5.40
N PHE A 142 -0.10 -11.64 4.31
CA PHE A 142 -0.94 -12.71 3.77
C PHE A 142 -0.17 -14.01 3.87
N THR A 143 -0.70 -14.96 4.64
CA THR A 143 -0.05 -16.26 4.84
C THR A 143 -0.14 -17.09 3.57
N VAL A 144 0.98 -17.66 3.15
CA VAL A 144 1.07 -18.67 2.10
C VAL A 144 1.08 -20.04 2.77
N TYR A 145 0.12 -20.89 2.43
CA TYR A 145 0.05 -22.25 2.95
C TYR A 145 0.61 -23.21 1.92
N GLY A 146 1.76 -23.79 2.22
CA GLY A 146 2.41 -24.77 1.35
C GLY A 146 2.06 -26.20 1.74
N ARG A 147 2.08 -27.10 0.75
CA ARG A 147 1.94 -28.54 0.95
C ARG A 147 2.80 -29.30 -0.04
N ILE A 148 3.56 -30.25 0.49
CA ILE A 148 4.13 -31.35 -0.28
C ILE A 148 3.20 -32.56 -0.09
N PRO A 149 2.61 -33.10 -1.16
CA PRO A 149 1.80 -34.33 -1.08
C PRO A 149 2.64 -35.49 -0.55
N PHE A 150 2.01 -36.35 0.23
CA PHE A 150 2.64 -37.57 0.73
C PHE A 150 2.97 -38.58 -0.37
N GLY A 151 3.83 -39.54 -0.05
CA GLY A 151 4.10 -40.72 -0.89
C GLY A 151 4.88 -40.45 -2.17
N GLN A 152 5.63 -39.34 -2.24
CA GLN A 152 6.50 -39.09 -3.39
C GLN A 152 7.83 -39.83 -3.20
N ASP A 153 8.19 -40.64 -4.17
CA ASP A 153 9.45 -41.40 -4.20
C ASP A 153 10.50 -40.58 -4.95
N VAL A 154 11.40 -39.95 -4.21
CA VAL A 154 12.44 -39.05 -4.73
C VAL A 154 13.78 -39.31 -4.05
N PRO A 155 14.92 -39.13 -4.73
CA PRO A 155 16.23 -39.28 -4.12
C PRO A 155 16.46 -38.34 -2.94
N ALA A 156 17.33 -38.74 -2.03
CA ALA A 156 17.81 -37.85 -0.98
C ALA A 156 18.58 -36.67 -1.59
N GLY A 157 18.20 -35.44 -1.21
CA GLY A 157 18.80 -34.23 -1.76
C GLY A 157 18.16 -32.96 -1.20
N SER A 158 18.66 -31.82 -1.65
CA SER A 158 18.06 -30.51 -1.37
C SER A 158 17.23 -30.06 -2.57
N TYR A 159 15.93 -29.92 -2.37
CA TYR A 159 14.98 -29.48 -3.40
C TYR A 159 14.62 -28.04 -3.22
N THR A 160 14.71 -27.24 -4.29
CA THR A 160 14.43 -25.82 -4.26
C THR A 160 13.61 -25.37 -5.45
N ASP A 161 12.83 -24.31 -5.28
CA ASP A 161 12.16 -23.59 -6.36
C ASP A 161 12.07 -22.10 -6.03
N THR A 162 11.84 -21.29 -7.04
CA THR A 162 11.63 -19.84 -6.88
C THR A 162 10.31 -19.45 -7.50
N VAL A 163 9.39 -18.96 -6.67
CA VAL A 163 8.06 -18.49 -7.06
C VAL A 163 8.05 -16.98 -7.08
N VAL A 164 7.59 -16.38 -8.18
CA VAL A 164 7.41 -14.93 -8.30
C VAL A 164 6.08 -14.55 -7.66
N ALA A 165 6.12 -13.66 -6.67
CA ALA A 165 4.95 -13.01 -6.10
C ALA A 165 4.74 -11.66 -6.79
N THR A 166 3.51 -11.36 -7.21
CA THR A 166 3.15 -10.14 -7.92
C THR A 166 1.98 -9.46 -7.22
N VAL A 167 2.07 -8.14 -7.03
CA VAL A 167 0.93 -7.30 -6.64
C VAL A 167 0.54 -6.42 -7.82
N ASN A 168 -0.73 -6.45 -8.21
CA ASN A 168 -1.30 -5.56 -9.22
C ASN A 168 -2.23 -4.55 -8.52
N PHE A 169 -2.11 -3.24 -8.91
CA PHE A 169 -2.82 -2.12 -8.27
C PHE A 169 -3.13 -1.01 -9.27
#